data_18e3856219f8dd50b349a721d2e223b1
#
_entry.id   18e3856219f8dd50b349a721d2e223b1
#
_cell.length_a   1.000
_cell.length_b   1.000
_cell.length_c   1.000
_cell.angle_alpha   90.00
_cell.angle_beta   90.00
_cell.angle_gamma   90.00
#
_symmetry.space_group_name_H-M   'P 1'
#
loop_
_entity.id
_entity.type
_entity.pdbx_description
1 polymer ?
#
loop_
_entity_poly.entity_id
_entity_poly.type
_entity_poly.pdbx_seq_one_letter_code
_entity_poly.pdbx_strand_id
1 'polypeptide(L)'
;MRRLTLLLVSLVLLSIQSVLAQSFRVKGTVVSAEDNEPMIGVTIKQEGTSNGVVTDIDGNYIIEIKGASKATLAFSYVGCLTQKHVVKEQTNTLNITLAPDSKMMDEVVVVAYGVRKKGTIAGSVSAVKAEKIENVPAASFDQALQGQSTGLQVIASSGEPSKAATFQIRGTNSINSGKAPLFILDGVPISSSDFNTLSPNDIESISVLKDASSTSIYGARAANGVVVITSKRGLAMDKAKITLRAQYGFSELAQNNWKMMNTDERIQFEKEVGLDAGKDYNLLSKVNVNWLDEVFNDRAPLQSYELSINRATDRLNYYVSGGFYDQDGIAQNSTFRRYNIRTNADVKAGKWLKVGTNTMAAYEEAQ
;
A
#
# COMPACT_ATOMS: atom_id res chain seq x y z
N MET A 1 65.38 26.25 29.73
CA MET A 1 64.02 26.34 29.18
C MET A 1 63.75 25.27 28.13
N ARG A 2 64.49 25.08 27.04
CA ARG A 2 64.24 24.08 26.00
C ARG A 2 64.09 22.62 26.46
N ARG A 3 64.89 22.21 27.51
CA ARG A 3 64.77 20.82 28.03
C ARG A 3 63.55 20.60 28.90
N LEU A 4 63.02 21.64 29.57
CA LEU A 4 61.82 21.55 30.38
C LEU A 4 60.54 21.50 29.50
N THR A 5 60.56 22.26 28.39
CA THR A 5 59.47 22.18 27.39
C THR A 5 59.38 20.85 26.69
N LEU A 6 60.53 20.23 26.37
CA LEU A 6 60.58 18.87 25.78
C LEU A 6 60.04 17.82 26.75
N LEU A 7 60.32 17.92 28.05
CA LEU A 7 59.81 17.05 29.10
C LEU A 7 58.29 17.20 29.29
N LEU A 8 57.80 18.45 29.29
CA LEU A 8 56.35 18.73 29.36
C LEU A 8 55.60 18.20 28.13
N VAL A 9 56.13 18.38 26.93
CA VAL A 9 55.54 17.83 25.70
C VAL A 9 55.54 16.29 25.68
N SER A 10 56.64 15.67 26.16
CA SER A 10 56.70 14.23 26.31
C SER A 10 55.72 13.69 27.34
N LEU A 11 55.51 14.37 28.47
CA LEU A 11 54.53 13.99 29.48
C LEU A 11 53.06 14.13 28.99
N VAL A 12 52.76 15.16 28.19
CA VAL A 12 51.45 15.35 27.54
C VAL A 12 51.21 14.29 26.47
N LEU A 13 52.25 13.95 25.69
CA LEU A 13 52.13 12.87 24.70
C LEU A 13 51.91 11.48 25.33
N LEU A 14 52.53 11.20 26.47
CA LEU A 14 52.32 9.96 27.22
C LEU A 14 50.92 9.88 27.83
N SER A 15 50.35 10.99 28.27
CA SER A 15 48.97 11.03 28.83
C SER A 15 47.89 10.79 27.77
N ILE A 16 48.11 11.18 26.50
CA ILE A 16 47.19 10.96 25.39
C ILE A 16 47.12 9.48 25.01
N GLN A 17 48.16 8.69 25.15
CA GLN A 17 48.15 7.28 24.83
C GLN A 17 47.34 6.44 25.81
N SER A 18 47.14 6.85 27.03
CA SER A 18 46.33 6.11 28.03
C SER A 18 44.84 6.16 27.79
N VAL A 19 44.34 7.13 27.02
CA VAL A 19 42.92 7.27 26.72
C VAL A 19 42.46 6.35 25.57
N LEU A 20 43.38 5.86 24.74
CA LEU A 20 43.10 5.02 23.56
C LEU A 20 43.03 3.51 23.85
N ALA A 21 43.34 3.08 25.07
CA ALA A 21 43.49 1.67 25.42
C ALA A 21 42.37 1.07 26.29
N GLN A 22 41.34 1.88 26.66
CA GLN A 22 40.19 1.32 27.41
C GLN A 22 39.33 0.46 26.52
N SER A 23 39.35 -0.83 26.73
CA SER A 23 38.41 -1.79 26.18
C SER A 23 37.73 -2.56 27.32
N PHE A 24 36.45 -2.79 27.18
CA PHE A 24 35.72 -3.64 28.12
C PHE A 24 34.86 -4.65 27.35
N ARG A 25 34.53 -5.76 27.99
CA ARG A 25 33.75 -6.83 27.38
C ARG A 25 32.39 -6.92 28.05
N VAL A 26 31.36 -7.03 27.23
CA VAL A 26 29.98 -7.30 27.69
C VAL A 26 29.58 -8.66 27.18
N LYS A 27 29.11 -9.52 28.07
CA LYS A 27 28.56 -10.83 27.73
C LYS A 27 27.11 -10.94 28.19
N GLY A 28 26.37 -11.85 27.64
CA GLY A 28 25.00 -12.12 28.08
C GLY A 28 24.31 -13.12 27.18
N THR A 29 23.06 -13.35 27.47
CA THR A 29 22.17 -14.22 26.70
C THR A 29 21.00 -13.42 26.13
N VAL A 30 20.55 -13.82 24.93
CA VAL A 30 19.34 -13.27 24.34
C VAL A 30 18.31 -14.38 24.24
N VAL A 31 17.12 -14.12 24.79
CA VAL A 31 15.98 -15.06 24.81
C VAL A 31 14.75 -14.42 24.16
N SER A 32 13.85 -15.26 23.68
CA SER A 32 12.54 -14.87 23.17
C SER A 32 11.58 -14.54 24.31
N ALA A 33 10.75 -13.51 24.14
CA ALA A 33 9.73 -13.13 25.11
C ALA A 33 8.50 -14.07 25.09
N GLU A 34 8.35 -14.91 24.06
CA GLU A 34 7.19 -15.80 23.92
C GLU A 34 7.35 -17.10 24.71
N ASP A 35 8.52 -17.71 24.62
CA ASP A 35 8.81 -19.06 25.12
C ASP A 35 10.03 -19.13 26.05
N ASN A 36 10.74 -18.01 26.25
CA ASN A 36 12.01 -17.94 26.97
C ASN A 36 13.13 -18.84 26.38
N GLU A 37 12.98 -19.28 25.14
CA GLU A 37 14.02 -20.05 24.47
C GLU A 37 15.19 -19.17 24.01
N PRO A 38 16.43 -19.72 24.01
CA PRO A 38 17.60 -19.01 23.50
C PRO A 38 17.45 -18.66 22.03
N MET A 39 17.80 -17.42 21.66
CA MET A 39 17.72 -16.94 20.28
C MET A 39 19.07 -16.99 19.58
N ILE A 40 19.22 -17.88 18.60
CA ILE A 40 20.39 -18.00 17.74
C ILE A 40 20.39 -16.95 16.64
N GLY A 41 21.55 -16.35 16.33
CA GLY A 41 21.71 -15.44 15.17
C GLY A 41 21.21 -14.02 15.40
N VAL A 42 20.94 -13.61 16.64
CA VAL A 42 20.61 -12.22 16.99
C VAL A 42 21.86 -11.36 16.73
N THR A 43 21.68 -10.28 16.01
CA THR A 43 22.76 -9.32 15.72
C THR A 43 22.85 -8.29 16.83
N ILE A 44 24.03 -8.20 17.46
CA ILE A 44 24.37 -7.19 18.47
C ILE A 44 25.37 -6.23 17.85
N LYS A 45 25.02 -4.95 17.67
CA LYS A 45 25.87 -3.95 17.03
C LYS A 45 26.11 -2.77 17.98
N GLN A 46 27.36 -2.33 18.07
CA GLN A 46 27.72 -1.07 18.73
C GLN A 46 27.30 0.10 17.82
N GLU A 47 26.40 0.94 18.30
CA GLU A 47 25.86 2.05 17.53
C GLU A 47 26.96 3.07 17.16
N GLY A 48 26.95 3.56 15.92
CA GLY A 48 27.97 4.47 15.40
C GLY A 48 29.28 3.81 14.96
N THR A 49 29.38 2.49 15.01
CA THR A 49 30.59 1.74 14.60
C THR A 49 30.25 0.54 13.70
N SER A 50 31.28 -0.09 13.13
CA SER A 50 31.16 -1.37 12.44
C SER A 50 31.31 -2.58 13.38
N ASN A 51 31.51 -2.37 14.69
CA ASN A 51 31.70 -3.43 15.65
C ASN A 51 30.39 -4.13 15.97
N GLY A 52 30.33 -5.45 15.80
CA GLY A 52 29.16 -6.26 16.06
C GLY A 52 29.48 -7.75 16.15
N VAL A 53 28.58 -8.47 16.81
CA VAL A 53 28.64 -9.94 16.99
C VAL A 53 27.23 -10.51 16.81
N VAL A 54 27.16 -11.83 16.66
CA VAL A 54 25.89 -12.58 16.63
C VAL A 54 25.84 -13.58 17.77
N THR A 55 24.63 -13.93 18.23
CA THR A 55 24.45 -14.96 19.27
C THR A 55 24.74 -16.36 18.72
N ASP A 56 25.27 -17.22 19.57
CA ASP A 56 25.49 -18.66 19.33
C ASP A 56 24.20 -19.49 19.45
N ILE A 57 24.33 -20.83 19.37
CA ILE A 57 23.18 -21.77 19.45
C ILE A 57 22.47 -21.75 20.79
N ASP A 58 23.14 -21.33 21.86
CA ASP A 58 22.59 -21.19 23.21
C ASP A 58 22.17 -19.75 23.51
N GLY A 59 22.10 -18.89 22.48
CA GLY A 59 21.73 -17.47 22.61
C GLY A 59 22.79 -16.60 23.28
N ASN A 60 24.00 -17.08 23.51
CA ASN A 60 25.04 -16.31 24.20
C ASN A 60 25.78 -15.39 23.21
N TYR A 61 26.28 -14.28 23.76
CA TYR A 61 27.12 -13.35 23.02
C TYR A 61 28.22 -12.77 23.90
N ILE A 62 29.33 -12.37 23.25
CA ILE A 62 30.41 -11.60 23.87
C ILE A 62 30.85 -10.54 22.88
N ILE A 63 30.72 -9.26 23.27
CA ILE A 63 31.16 -8.14 22.46
C ILE A 63 32.23 -7.33 23.19
N GLU A 64 33.32 -6.99 22.51
CA GLU A 64 34.38 -6.13 23.02
C GLU A 64 34.18 -4.69 22.55
N ILE A 65 34.04 -3.78 23.49
CA ILE A 65 33.88 -2.35 23.23
C ILE A 65 35.27 -1.72 23.33
N LYS A 66 35.71 -1.09 22.23
CA LYS A 66 37.04 -0.45 22.14
C LYS A 66 36.92 1.07 22.09
N GLY A 67 37.78 1.77 22.80
CA GLY A 67 37.91 3.23 22.71
C GLY A 67 36.79 4.04 23.34
N ALA A 68 35.96 3.45 24.23
CA ALA A 68 34.87 4.16 24.90
C ALA A 68 34.61 3.55 26.29
N SER A 69 34.33 4.40 27.27
CA SER A 69 33.89 4.00 28.61
C SER A 69 32.37 3.75 28.70
N LYS A 70 31.63 4.13 27.62
CA LYS A 70 30.18 3.98 27.49
C LYS A 70 29.83 3.75 26.02
N ALA A 71 28.97 2.78 25.73
CA ALA A 71 28.50 2.50 24.38
C ALA A 71 27.01 2.13 24.39
N THR A 72 26.34 2.34 23.26
CA THR A 72 24.97 1.84 23.04
C THR A 72 25.04 0.58 22.16
N LEU A 73 24.49 -0.51 22.66
CA LEU A 73 24.34 -1.77 21.92
C LEU A 73 22.92 -1.87 21.39
N ALA A 74 22.79 -2.11 20.10
CA ALA A 74 21.52 -2.41 19.44
C ALA A 74 21.41 -3.91 19.18
N PHE A 75 20.35 -4.51 19.71
CA PHE A 75 20.00 -5.92 19.55
C PHE A 75 18.91 -6.03 18.51
N SER A 76 19.18 -6.70 17.39
CA SER A 76 18.23 -6.85 16.27
C SER A 76 18.14 -8.29 15.79
N TYR A 77 16.91 -8.72 15.51
CA TYR A 77 16.59 -10.01 14.93
C TYR A 77 15.40 -9.89 13.99
N VAL A 78 15.36 -10.71 12.95
CA VAL A 78 14.26 -10.69 11.98
C VAL A 78 12.95 -11.07 12.69
N GLY A 79 11.94 -10.19 12.60
CA GLY A 79 10.64 -10.38 13.25
C GLY A 79 10.58 -9.94 14.72
N CYS A 80 11.63 -9.29 15.27
CA CYS A 80 11.63 -8.77 16.64
C CYS A 80 11.86 -7.26 16.68
N LEU A 81 11.34 -6.62 17.72
CA LEU A 81 11.59 -5.21 17.99
C LEU A 81 13.07 -5.00 18.37
N THR A 82 13.74 -4.12 17.62
CA THR A 82 15.11 -3.74 17.94
C THR A 82 15.16 -3.02 19.27
N GLN A 83 15.96 -3.53 20.21
CA GLN A 83 16.19 -2.91 21.51
C GLN A 83 17.58 -2.26 21.58
N LYS A 84 17.66 -1.11 22.24
CA LYS A 84 18.92 -0.39 22.45
C LYS A 84 19.22 -0.28 23.94
N HIS A 85 20.41 -0.71 24.35
CA HIS A 85 20.85 -0.69 25.73
C HIS A 85 22.18 0.03 25.86
N VAL A 86 22.27 0.91 26.87
CA VAL A 86 23.50 1.62 27.16
C VAL A 86 24.34 0.78 28.12
N VAL A 87 25.56 0.45 27.70
CA VAL A 87 26.54 -0.29 28.51
C VAL A 87 27.70 0.61 28.93
N LYS A 88 28.24 0.35 30.10
CA LYS A 88 29.39 1.05 30.68
C LYS A 88 30.47 0.02 31.04
N GLU A 89 31.67 0.48 31.33
CA GLU A 89 32.80 -0.36 31.70
C GLU A 89 32.49 -1.33 32.86
N GLN A 90 31.57 -0.98 33.77
CA GLN A 90 31.11 -1.83 34.88
C GLN A 90 30.03 -2.86 34.47
N THR A 91 29.52 -2.79 33.23
CA THR A 91 28.48 -3.70 32.76
C THR A 91 29.12 -4.97 32.20
N ASN A 92 29.31 -5.98 33.06
CA ASN A 92 29.94 -7.23 32.66
C ASN A 92 28.98 -8.23 32.04
N THR A 93 27.68 -8.17 32.44
CA THR A 93 26.66 -9.09 31.94
C THR A 93 25.38 -8.31 31.63
N LEU A 94 24.81 -8.56 30.45
CA LEU A 94 23.55 -7.95 30.02
C LEU A 94 22.70 -9.01 29.28
N ASN A 95 21.68 -9.51 29.94
CA ASN A 95 20.72 -10.44 29.37
C ASN A 95 19.54 -9.66 28.77
N ILE A 96 19.09 -10.04 27.58
CA ILE A 96 18.07 -9.36 26.83
C ILE A 96 16.96 -10.33 26.47
N THR A 97 15.72 -9.87 26.63
CA THR A 97 14.52 -10.57 26.15
C THR A 97 13.98 -9.80 24.97
N LEU A 98 14.00 -10.38 23.76
CA LEU A 98 13.47 -9.74 22.56
C LEU A 98 12.00 -10.11 22.41
N ALA A 99 11.16 -9.08 22.31
CA ALA A 99 9.76 -9.24 21.98
C ALA A 99 9.57 -9.25 20.45
N PRO A 100 8.68 -10.10 19.93
CA PRO A 100 8.34 -10.08 18.52
C PRO A 100 7.77 -8.71 18.12
N ASP A 101 8.11 -8.26 16.93
CA ASP A 101 7.49 -7.07 16.35
C ASP A 101 6.09 -7.44 15.85
N SER A 102 5.10 -7.25 16.70
CA SER A 102 3.69 -7.53 16.38
C SER A 102 3.18 -6.76 15.15
N LYS A 103 3.90 -5.73 14.71
CA LYS A 103 3.61 -5.02 13.46
C LYS A 103 4.09 -5.78 12.21
N MET A 104 5.05 -6.69 12.36
CA MET A 104 5.55 -7.51 11.24
C MET A 104 4.92 -8.92 11.19
N MET A 105 4.28 -9.39 12.28
CA MET A 105 3.92 -10.81 12.39
C MET A 105 2.52 -11.21 11.98
N ASP A 106 1.61 -10.28 11.77
CA ASP A 106 0.25 -10.67 11.42
C ASP A 106 -0.24 -9.96 10.16
N GLU A 107 0.03 -10.57 9.00
CA GLU A 107 -0.82 -10.32 7.83
C GLU A 107 -2.18 -10.96 8.15
N VAL A 108 -3.02 -10.15 8.77
CA VAL A 108 -4.35 -10.55 9.19
C VAL A 108 -5.26 -10.50 7.97
N VAL A 109 -5.90 -11.59 7.67
CA VAL A 109 -6.86 -11.67 6.57
C VAL A 109 -8.25 -11.65 7.16
N VAL A 110 -9.08 -10.72 6.70
CA VAL A 110 -10.49 -10.70 7.06
C VAL A 110 -11.21 -11.78 6.25
N VAL A 111 -11.84 -12.71 6.94
CA VAL A 111 -12.73 -13.73 6.36
C VAL A 111 -14.14 -13.54 6.92
N ALA A 112 -15.15 -14.10 6.28
CA ALA A 112 -16.60 -13.87 6.45
C ALA A 112 -17.09 -13.56 7.88
N TYR A 113 -16.52 -14.16 8.90
CA TYR A 113 -16.99 -14.06 10.29
C TYR A 113 -15.88 -13.71 11.28
N GLY A 114 -14.82 -13.04 10.82
CA GLY A 114 -13.76 -12.58 11.72
C GLY A 114 -12.41 -12.39 11.07
N VAL A 115 -11.50 -11.94 11.88
CA VAL A 115 -10.11 -11.69 11.52
C VAL A 115 -9.32 -12.95 11.86
N ARG A 116 -8.65 -13.56 10.87
CA ARG A 116 -7.77 -14.73 11.08
C ARG A 116 -6.36 -14.43 10.60
N LYS A 117 -5.38 -15.04 11.26
CA LYS A 117 -4.00 -14.99 10.82
C LYS A 117 -3.88 -15.71 9.46
N LYS A 118 -3.17 -15.15 8.49
CA LYS A 118 -2.99 -15.72 7.15
C LYS A 118 -2.52 -17.18 7.19
N GLY A 119 -1.63 -17.52 8.13
CA GLY A 119 -1.12 -18.88 8.31
C GLY A 119 -2.14 -19.90 8.83
N THR A 120 -3.30 -19.47 9.36
CA THR A 120 -4.35 -20.37 9.87
C THR A 120 -5.46 -20.64 8.85
N ILE A 121 -5.41 -20.02 7.68
CA ILE A 121 -6.39 -20.22 6.62
C ILE A 121 -5.89 -21.33 5.69
N ALA A 122 -6.59 -22.45 5.69
CA ALA A 122 -6.34 -23.51 4.72
C ALA A 122 -6.83 -23.05 3.33
N GLY A 123 -5.96 -22.48 2.52
CA GLY A 123 -6.28 -22.01 1.18
C GLY A 123 -5.39 -20.87 0.69
N SER A 124 -5.39 -20.65 -0.63
CA SER A 124 -4.63 -19.56 -1.25
C SER A 124 -5.39 -18.24 -1.11
N VAL A 125 -4.91 -17.38 -0.23
CA VAL A 125 -5.43 -16.04 -0.01
C VAL A 125 -4.35 -15.01 -0.36
N SER A 126 -4.71 -14.01 -1.16
CA SER A 126 -3.86 -12.85 -1.40
C SER A 126 -4.45 -11.64 -0.69
N ALA A 127 -3.64 -10.93 0.07
CA ALA A 127 -4.03 -9.67 0.68
C ALA A 127 -3.33 -8.50 -0.02
N VAL A 128 -4.07 -7.43 -0.24
CA VAL A 128 -3.59 -6.14 -0.74
C VAL A 128 -3.88 -5.10 0.32
N LYS A 129 -2.85 -4.44 0.81
CA LYS A 129 -2.98 -3.39 1.82
C LYS A 129 -3.29 -2.05 1.17
N ALA A 130 -3.91 -1.14 1.94
CA ALA A 130 -4.26 0.21 1.53
C ALA A 130 -3.09 0.97 0.89
N GLU A 131 -1.89 0.87 1.46
CA GLU A 131 -0.73 1.64 1.00
C GLU A 131 -0.35 1.38 -0.46
N LYS A 132 -0.75 0.21 -1.02
CA LYS A 132 -0.50 -0.14 -2.42
C LYS A 132 -1.49 0.47 -3.39
N ILE A 133 -2.69 0.81 -2.92
CA ILE A 133 -3.79 1.29 -3.76
C ILE A 133 -4.11 2.77 -3.57
N GLU A 134 -3.82 3.35 -2.39
CA GLU A 134 -4.13 4.75 -2.07
C GLU A 134 -3.42 5.78 -2.96
N ASN A 135 -2.25 5.46 -3.48
CA ASN A 135 -1.44 6.38 -4.28
C ASN A 135 -1.65 6.20 -5.79
N VAL A 136 -2.55 5.31 -6.20
CA VAL A 136 -2.87 5.09 -7.60
C VAL A 136 -3.97 6.07 -7.99
N PRO A 137 -3.70 7.04 -8.90
CA PRO A 137 -4.71 7.95 -9.41
C PRO A 137 -5.62 7.19 -10.38
N ALA A 138 -6.62 6.50 -9.84
CA ALA A 138 -7.54 5.68 -10.62
C ALA A 138 -8.95 6.23 -10.52
N ALA A 139 -9.63 6.33 -11.65
CA ALA A 139 -11.03 6.77 -11.73
C ALA A 139 -11.95 5.85 -10.94
N SER A 140 -11.67 4.55 -11.00
CA SER A 140 -12.47 3.53 -10.34
C SER A 140 -11.58 2.63 -9.49
N PHE A 141 -12.20 2.04 -8.48
CA PHE A 141 -11.51 1.17 -7.53
C PHE A 141 -10.96 -0.11 -8.19
N ASP A 142 -11.60 -0.58 -9.25
CA ASP A 142 -11.16 -1.71 -10.04
C ASP A 142 -9.80 -1.48 -10.72
N GLN A 143 -9.58 -0.29 -11.28
CA GLN A 143 -8.30 0.07 -11.89
C GLN A 143 -7.16 0.09 -10.86
N ALA A 144 -7.43 0.57 -9.65
CA ALA A 144 -6.45 0.57 -8.56
C ALA A 144 -6.00 -0.85 -8.15
N LEU A 145 -6.81 -1.88 -8.42
CA LEU A 145 -6.50 -3.28 -8.12
C LEU A 145 -5.73 -4.02 -9.20
N GLN A 146 -5.61 -3.43 -10.38
CA GLN A 146 -4.93 -4.08 -11.51
C GLN A 146 -3.48 -4.41 -11.16
N GLY A 147 -3.09 -5.69 -11.31
CA GLY A 147 -1.73 -6.15 -11.01
C GLY A 147 -1.36 -6.27 -9.52
N GLN A 148 -2.24 -5.88 -8.58
CA GLN A 148 -1.94 -5.88 -7.15
C GLN A 148 -2.09 -7.25 -6.47
N SER A 149 -2.81 -8.19 -7.08
CA SER A 149 -3.06 -9.51 -6.50
C SER A 149 -2.79 -10.62 -7.51
N THR A 150 -1.99 -11.62 -7.14
CA THR A 150 -1.76 -12.80 -7.97
C THR A 150 -3.05 -13.58 -8.18
N GLY A 151 -3.35 -13.99 -9.43
CA GLY A 151 -4.54 -14.76 -9.77
C GLY A 151 -5.86 -13.98 -9.81
N LEU A 152 -5.83 -12.68 -9.55
CA LEU A 152 -6.91 -11.73 -9.86
C LEU A 152 -6.54 -11.02 -11.17
N GLN A 153 -7.36 -11.18 -12.18
CA GLN A 153 -7.25 -10.47 -13.44
C GLN A 153 -8.30 -9.38 -13.49
N VAL A 154 -7.86 -8.15 -13.71
CA VAL A 154 -8.71 -6.98 -13.90
C VAL A 154 -8.49 -6.52 -15.33
N ILE A 155 -9.53 -6.58 -16.14
CA ILE A 155 -9.49 -6.26 -17.57
C ILE A 155 -10.29 -4.99 -17.79
N ALA A 156 -9.59 -3.87 -18.01
CA ALA A 156 -10.21 -2.66 -18.49
C ALA A 156 -10.58 -2.84 -19.97
N SER A 157 -11.85 -2.68 -20.30
CA SER A 157 -12.38 -2.90 -21.67
C SER A 157 -12.20 -1.68 -22.56
N SER A 158 -12.01 -0.49 -21.98
CA SER A 158 -11.81 0.78 -22.70
C SER A 158 -10.96 1.75 -21.87
N GLY A 159 -10.51 2.86 -22.49
CA GLY A 159 -9.88 3.98 -21.79
C GLY A 159 -10.87 5.01 -21.23
N GLU A 160 -12.16 4.72 -21.29
CA GLU A 160 -13.23 5.58 -20.78
C GLU A 160 -13.22 5.58 -19.26
N PRO A 161 -13.15 6.75 -18.59
CA PRO A 161 -12.99 6.82 -17.13
C PRO A 161 -14.13 6.20 -16.34
N SER A 162 -15.35 6.15 -16.89
CA SER A 162 -16.57 5.61 -16.26
C SER A 162 -16.74 4.10 -16.44
N LYS A 163 -15.94 3.47 -17.30
CA LYS A 163 -16.15 2.08 -17.69
C LYS A 163 -15.58 1.13 -16.65
N ALA A 164 -16.46 0.34 -16.07
CA ALA A 164 -16.10 -0.70 -15.12
C ALA A 164 -15.22 -1.80 -15.77
N ALA A 165 -14.14 -2.20 -15.06
CA ALA A 165 -13.35 -3.34 -15.48
C ALA A 165 -14.05 -4.67 -15.20
N THR A 166 -13.69 -5.69 -15.97
CA THR A 166 -14.14 -7.06 -15.73
C THR A 166 -13.16 -7.78 -14.82
N PHE A 167 -13.69 -8.37 -13.75
CA PHE A 167 -12.93 -9.16 -12.80
C PHE A 167 -13.00 -10.64 -13.11
N GLN A 168 -11.87 -11.32 -13.01
CA GLN A 168 -11.76 -12.74 -13.16
C GLN A 168 -10.75 -13.33 -12.19
N ILE A 169 -11.12 -14.40 -11.45
CA ILE A 169 -10.23 -15.12 -10.56
C ILE A 169 -9.99 -16.51 -11.14
N ARG A 170 -8.71 -16.84 -11.43
CA ARG A 170 -8.27 -18.14 -11.97
C ARG A 170 -8.97 -18.63 -13.24
N GLY A 171 -9.49 -17.73 -14.06
CA GLY A 171 -10.13 -18.09 -15.32
C GLY A 171 -11.66 -18.18 -15.25
N THR A 172 -12.28 -18.69 -16.29
CA THR A 172 -13.74 -18.85 -16.42
C THR A 172 -14.17 -20.23 -15.99
N ASN A 173 -15.03 -20.32 -14.98
CA ASN A 173 -15.56 -21.59 -14.49
C ASN A 173 -16.84 -22.05 -15.24
N SER A 174 -17.47 -21.14 -15.98
CA SER A 174 -18.71 -21.43 -16.71
C SER A 174 -18.80 -20.62 -17.99
N ILE A 175 -19.38 -21.20 -19.02
CA ILE A 175 -19.63 -20.54 -20.32
C ILE A 175 -20.86 -19.63 -20.22
N ASN A 176 -21.91 -20.06 -19.51
CA ASN A 176 -23.22 -19.42 -19.47
C ASN A 176 -23.50 -18.65 -18.15
N SER A 177 -22.67 -18.82 -17.12
CA SER A 177 -22.81 -18.13 -15.84
C SER A 177 -21.93 -16.88 -15.78
N GLY A 178 -22.30 -15.91 -14.95
CA GLY A 178 -21.50 -14.70 -14.72
C GLY A 178 -20.08 -15.05 -14.29
N LYS A 179 -19.09 -14.25 -14.72
CA LYS A 179 -17.66 -14.46 -14.47
C LYS A 179 -17.15 -13.69 -13.26
N ALA A 180 -17.92 -12.71 -12.79
CA ALA A 180 -17.51 -11.84 -11.70
C ALA A 180 -17.42 -12.60 -10.37
N PRO A 181 -16.42 -12.33 -9.54
CA PRO A 181 -16.33 -12.82 -8.17
C PRO A 181 -17.44 -12.20 -7.30
N LEU A 182 -17.69 -12.79 -6.16
CA LEU A 182 -18.54 -12.21 -5.13
C LEU A 182 -17.77 -11.11 -4.37
N PHE A 183 -18.31 -9.91 -4.30
CA PHE A 183 -17.75 -8.80 -3.53
C PHE A 183 -18.42 -8.71 -2.15
N ILE A 184 -17.60 -8.60 -1.11
CA ILE A 184 -18.03 -8.47 0.28
C ILE A 184 -17.38 -7.23 0.88
N LEU A 185 -18.18 -6.24 1.25
CA LEU A 185 -17.73 -5.03 1.93
C LEU A 185 -18.13 -5.09 3.41
N ASP A 186 -17.15 -5.10 4.32
CA ASP A 186 -17.36 -5.16 5.77
C ASP A 186 -18.31 -6.29 6.21
N GLY A 187 -18.27 -7.43 5.50
CA GLY A 187 -19.12 -8.59 5.76
C GLY A 187 -20.46 -8.61 5.01
N VAL A 188 -20.81 -7.57 4.26
CA VAL A 188 -22.05 -7.46 3.49
C VAL A 188 -21.78 -7.68 2.01
N PRO A 189 -22.49 -8.58 1.31
CA PRO A 189 -22.40 -8.73 -0.13
C PRO A 189 -22.85 -7.46 -0.85
N ILE A 190 -22.05 -6.99 -1.80
CA ILE A 190 -22.33 -5.84 -2.65
C ILE A 190 -22.33 -6.23 -4.14
N SER A 191 -22.93 -5.41 -4.98
CA SER A 191 -22.90 -5.61 -6.43
C SER A 191 -21.56 -5.16 -7.03
N SER A 192 -21.27 -5.57 -8.28
CA SER A 192 -20.10 -5.07 -9.00
C SER A 192 -20.20 -3.57 -9.30
N SER A 193 -21.40 -3.03 -9.48
CA SER A 193 -21.61 -1.59 -9.63
C SER A 193 -21.24 -0.84 -8.36
N ASP A 194 -21.76 -1.29 -7.19
CA ASP A 194 -21.45 -0.64 -5.91
C ASP A 194 -19.93 -0.75 -5.58
N PHE A 195 -19.30 -1.85 -6.00
CA PHE A 195 -17.87 -2.00 -5.85
C PHE A 195 -17.07 -0.91 -6.57
N ASN A 196 -17.48 -0.55 -7.78
CA ASN A 196 -16.78 0.45 -8.59
C ASN A 196 -16.92 1.88 -8.03
N THR A 197 -17.98 2.16 -7.26
CA THR A 197 -18.19 3.46 -6.60
C THR A 197 -17.32 3.67 -5.37
N LEU A 198 -16.61 2.62 -4.89
CA LEU A 198 -15.73 2.71 -3.73
C LEU A 198 -14.55 3.66 -3.98
N SER A 199 -14.24 4.50 -3.01
CA SER A 199 -12.98 5.25 -3.01
C SER A 199 -11.84 4.36 -2.54
N PRO A 200 -10.73 4.23 -3.30
CA PRO A 200 -9.55 3.51 -2.84
C PRO A 200 -9.02 3.98 -1.49
N ASN A 201 -9.20 5.26 -1.20
CA ASN A 201 -8.73 5.89 0.02
C ASN A 201 -9.53 5.50 1.28
N ASP A 202 -10.76 4.98 1.12
CA ASP A 202 -11.62 4.52 2.23
C ASP A 202 -11.34 3.06 2.63
N ILE A 203 -10.46 2.36 1.89
CA ILE A 203 -10.19 0.94 2.07
C ILE A 203 -8.95 0.74 2.93
N GLU A 204 -9.01 -0.19 3.87
CA GLU A 204 -7.90 -0.61 4.71
C GLU A 204 -7.16 -1.80 4.10
N SER A 205 -7.92 -2.79 3.63
CA SER A 205 -7.35 -3.99 3.02
C SER A 205 -8.35 -4.71 2.11
N ILE A 206 -7.80 -5.49 1.18
CA ILE A 206 -8.57 -6.35 0.30
C ILE A 206 -7.99 -7.74 0.38
N SER A 207 -8.84 -8.73 0.59
CA SER A 207 -8.48 -10.15 0.61
C SER A 207 -9.17 -10.88 -0.53
N VAL A 208 -8.37 -11.51 -1.39
CA VAL A 208 -8.89 -12.29 -2.53
C VAL A 208 -8.83 -13.77 -2.17
N LEU A 209 -10.00 -14.38 -1.99
CA LEU A 209 -10.18 -15.80 -1.70
C LEU A 209 -10.36 -16.56 -3.02
N LYS A 210 -9.44 -17.46 -3.31
CA LYS A 210 -9.34 -18.11 -4.63
C LYS A 210 -9.72 -19.58 -4.61
N ASP A 211 -9.63 -20.23 -3.46
CA ASP A 211 -9.83 -21.67 -3.32
C ASP A 211 -11.21 -22.00 -2.75
N ALA A 212 -11.76 -23.14 -3.15
CA ALA A 212 -13.05 -23.62 -2.67
C ALA A 212 -13.11 -23.76 -1.14
N SER A 213 -12.01 -24.13 -0.50
CA SER A 213 -11.94 -24.22 0.98
C SER A 213 -12.16 -22.87 1.68
N SER A 214 -11.63 -21.78 1.11
CA SER A 214 -11.79 -20.43 1.65
C SER A 214 -13.10 -19.76 1.25
N THR A 215 -13.71 -20.17 0.12
CA THR A 215 -14.94 -19.57 -0.40
C THR A 215 -16.21 -20.33 0.00
N SER A 216 -16.09 -21.58 0.50
CA SER A 216 -17.22 -22.46 0.86
C SER A 216 -18.24 -21.84 1.83
N ILE A 217 -17.79 -20.98 2.72
CA ILE A 217 -18.64 -20.27 3.70
C ILE A 217 -19.60 -19.25 3.05
N TYR A 218 -19.35 -18.87 1.80
CA TYR A 218 -20.20 -17.92 1.04
C TYR A 218 -21.17 -18.64 0.09
N GLY A 219 -21.13 -19.99 0.04
CA GLY A 219 -22.01 -20.83 -0.76
C GLY A 219 -21.78 -20.74 -2.26
N ALA A 220 -22.79 -21.12 -3.05
CA ALA A 220 -22.69 -21.23 -4.51
C ALA A 220 -22.33 -19.92 -5.23
N ARG A 221 -22.71 -18.76 -4.67
CA ARG A 221 -22.38 -17.45 -5.25
C ARG A 221 -20.87 -17.16 -5.27
N ALA A 222 -20.09 -17.87 -4.49
CA ALA A 222 -18.65 -17.73 -4.39
C ALA A 222 -17.87 -18.66 -5.36
N ALA A 223 -18.55 -19.34 -6.30
CA ALA A 223 -17.93 -20.29 -7.24
C ALA A 223 -16.82 -19.64 -8.09
N ASN A 224 -16.92 -18.35 -8.39
CA ASN A 224 -15.92 -17.58 -9.12
C ASN A 224 -14.88 -16.90 -8.22
N GLY A 225 -14.81 -17.26 -6.92
CA GLY A 225 -13.98 -16.62 -5.92
C GLY A 225 -14.69 -15.48 -5.19
N VAL A 226 -14.03 -14.96 -4.15
CA VAL A 226 -14.56 -13.87 -3.31
C VAL A 226 -13.52 -12.79 -3.14
N VAL A 227 -13.92 -11.55 -3.27
CA VAL A 227 -13.14 -10.35 -2.93
C VAL A 227 -13.73 -9.74 -1.66
N VAL A 228 -13.01 -9.89 -0.55
CA VAL A 228 -13.39 -9.34 0.75
C VAL A 228 -12.70 -7.99 0.93
N ILE A 229 -13.48 -6.95 1.15
CA ILE A 229 -13.02 -5.59 1.28
C ILE A 229 -13.28 -5.15 2.72
N THR A 230 -12.24 -4.64 3.36
CA THR A 230 -12.34 -4.05 4.70
C THR A 230 -12.12 -2.54 4.57
N SER A 231 -13.08 -1.79 5.07
CA SER A 231 -13.00 -0.34 5.08
C SER A 231 -12.25 0.19 6.30
N LYS A 232 -11.68 1.39 6.17
CA LYS A 232 -10.98 2.07 7.25
C LYS A 232 -11.88 2.33 8.44
N ARG A 233 -11.30 2.19 9.63
CA ARG A 233 -11.92 2.48 10.91
C ARG A 233 -11.07 3.48 11.70
N GLY A 234 -11.56 3.92 12.83
CA GLY A 234 -10.79 4.77 13.73
C GLY A 234 -9.54 4.06 14.25
N LEU A 235 -8.45 4.78 14.34
CA LEU A 235 -7.20 4.33 14.94
C LEU A 235 -7.12 4.81 16.39
N ALA A 236 -6.61 3.95 17.29
CA ALA A 236 -6.39 4.29 18.69
C ALA A 236 -5.29 5.37 18.80
N MET A 237 -5.71 6.59 19.10
CA MET A 237 -4.82 7.75 19.21
C MET A 237 -5.39 8.74 20.22
N ASP A 238 -4.50 9.52 20.87
CA ASP A 238 -4.90 10.54 21.84
C ASP A 238 -5.73 11.67 21.23
N LYS A 239 -5.45 12.01 19.96
CA LYS A 239 -6.17 13.06 19.21
C LYS A 239 -6.74 12.50 17.92
N ALA A 240 -7.80 13.12 17.41
CA ALA A 240 -8.33 12.79 16.10
C ALA A 240 -7.29 13.10 15.02
N LYS A 241 -7.09 12.14 14.10
CA LYS A 241 -6.25 12.33 12.92
C LYS A 241 -7.11 12.87 11.80
N ILE A 242 -6.74 14.05 11.32
CA ILE A 242 -7.34 14.67 10.13
C ILE A 242 -6.35 14.49 8.99
N THR A 243 -6.82 13.98 7.87
CA THR A 243 -6.00 13.78 6.67
C THR A 243 -6.68 14.47 5.50
N LEU A 244 -5.96 15.38 4.85
CA LEU A 244 -6.35 15.99 3.58
C LEU A 244 -5.44 15.45 2.49
N ARG A 245 -6.03 14.92 1.43
CA ARG A 245 -5.34 14.52 0.20
C ARG A 245 -5.82 15.39 -0.94
N ALA A 246 -4.90 15.85 -1.75
CA ALA A 246 -5.19 16.57 -2.97
C ALA A 246 -4.24 16.05 -4.05
N GLN A 247 -4.81 15.65 -5.18
CA GLN A 247 -4.06 15.16 -6.34
C GLN A 247 -4.51 15.92 -7.56
N TYR A 248 -3.57 16.29 -8.39
CA TYR A 248 -3.79 16.87 -9.69
C TYR A 248 -2.86 16.19 -10.69
N GLY A 249 -3.39 15.83 -11.84
CA GLY A 249 -2.63 15.15 -12.88
C GLY A 249 -3.29 15.35 -14.25
N PHE A 250 -2.75 14.67 -15.22
CA PHE A 250 -3.33 14.60 -16.56
C PHE A 250 -3.09 13.21 -17.15
N SER A 251 -4.00 12.78 -17.99
CA SER A 251 -3.88 11.59 -18.81
C SER A 251 -3.59 11.98 -20.24
N GLU A 252 -2.74 11.23 -20.91
CA GLU A 252 -2.42 11.40 -22.32
C GLU A 252 -2.40 10.04 -23.02
N LEU A 253 -2.52 10.04 -24.33
CA LEU A 253 -2.45 8.81 -25.11
C LEU A 253 -1.03 8.26 -25.05
N ALA A 254 -0.84 7.15 -24.31
CA ALA A 254 0.48 6.58 -24.02
C ALA A 254 1.24 6.13 -25.28
N GLN A 255 0.53 5.69 -26.31
CA GLN A 255 1.14 5.27 -27.58
C GLN A 255 0.17 5.54 -28.73
N ASN A 256 0.60 6.38 -29.64
CA ASN A 256 -0.13 6.65 -30.87
C ASN A 256 0.69 6.15 -32.07
N ASN A 257 0.38 4.94 -32.52
CA ASN A 257 0.99 4.35 -33.72
C ASN A 257 0.16 4.59 -34.98
N TRP A 258 -0.94 5.33 -34.88
CA TRP A 258 -1.79 5.63 -36.01
C TRP A 258 -1.27 6.89 -36.74
N LYS A 259 -0.94 6.70 -37.97
CA LYS A 259 -0.64 7.78 -38.86
C LYS A 259 -1.86 8.01 -39.75
N MET A 260 -2.60 9.07 -39.47
CA MET A 260 -3.71 9.49 -40.30
C MET A 260 -3.20 10.17 -41.57
N MET A 261 -3.90 9.94 -42.68
CA MET A 261 -3.61 10.65 -43.90
C MET A 261 -3.94 12.14 -43.72
N ASN A 262 -3.03 13.03 -44.16
CA ASN A 262 -3.36 14.42 -44.30
C ASN A 262 -4.26 14.63 -45.54
N THR A 263 -4.75 15.82 -45.76
CA THR A 263 -5.69 16.13 -46.86
C THR A 263 -5.09 15.82 -48.25
N ASP A 264 -3.82 16.14 -48.48
CA ASP A 264 -3.18 15.85 -49.75
C ASP A 264 -2.99 14.37 -50.03
N GLU A 265 -2.53 13.61 -48.98
CA GLU A 265 -2.42 12.15 -49.05
C GLU A 265 -3.79 11.50 -49.28
N ARG A 266 -4.84 12.02 -48.66
CA ARG A 266 -6.21 11.56 -48.86
C ARG A 266 -6.72 11.81 -50.28
N ILE A 267 -6.49 12.99 -50.80
CA ILE A 267 -6.86 13.36 -52.19
C ILE A 267 -6.12 12.47 -53.20
N GLN A 268 -4.83 12.24 -52.95
CA GLN A 268 -4.05 11.35 -53.82
C GLN A 268 -4.59 9.92 -53.77
N PHE A 269 -4.84 9.38 -52.59
CA PHE A 269 -5.42 8.05 -52.42
C PHE A 269 -6.78 7.93 -53.14
N GLU A 270 -7.69 8.89 -52.99
CA GLU A 270 -9.02 8.86 -53.62
C GLU A 270 -8.91 8.89 -55.16
N LYS A 271 -7.96 9.63 -55.74
CA LYS A 271 -7.70 9.61 -57.17
C LYS A 271 -7.15 8.27 -57.65
N GLU A 272 -6.23 7.65 -56.88
CA GLU A 272 -5.65 6.35 -57.25
C GLU A 272 -6.68 5.22 -57.20
N VAL A 273 -7.66 5.30 -56.30
CA VAL A 273 -8.70 4.25 -56.15
C VAL A 273 -9.95 4.55 -56.94
N GLY A 274 -9.99 5.68 -57.68
CA GLY A 274 -11.14 6.04 -58.52
C GLY A 274 -12.38 6.54 -57.74
N LEU A 275 -12.17 7.07 -56.52
CA LEU A 275 -13.22 7.67 -55.68
C LEU A 275 -13.36 9.17 -55.82
N ASP A 276 -12.79 9.74 -56.86
CA ASP A 276 -12.69 11.16 -57.13
C ASP A 276 -13.88 11.77 -57.87
N ALA A 277 -14.81 10.93 -58.39
CA ALA A 277 -15.93 11.40 -59.18
C ALA A 277 -16.83 12.40 -58.42
N GLY A 278 -16.98 13.61 -59.01
CA GLY A 278 -17.86 14.65 -58.50
C GLY A 278 -17.31 15.46 -57.28
N LYS A 279 -16.03 15.32 -56.90
CA LYS A 279 -15.42 16.06 -55.81
C LYS A 279 -14.65 17.29 -56.28
N ASP A 280 -14.83 18.42 -55.62
CA ASP A 280 -14.02 19.65 -55.84
C ASP A 280 -12.82 19.66 -54.88
N TYR A 281 -11.71 19.15 -55.39
CA TYR A 281 -10.46 19.12 -54.62
C TYR A 281 -9.82 20.52 -54.40
N ASN A 282 -10.18 21.54 -55.16
CA ASN A 282 -9.68 22.90 -54.92
C ASN A 282 -10.26 23.49 -53.64
N LEU A 283 -11.48 23.09 -53.29
CA LEU A 283 -12.11 23.45 -52.03
C LEU A 283 -11.58 22.61 -50.87
N LEU A 284 -11.48 21.31 -51.08
CA LEU A 284 -11.06 20.33 -50.04
C LEU A 284 -9.59 20.51 -49.66
N SER A 285 -8.69 20.84 -50.61
CA SER A 285 -7.26 21.03 -50.31
C SER A 285 -6.95 22.27 -49.46
N LYS A 286 -7.93 23.15 -49.23
CA LYS A 286 -7.76 24.32 -48.34
C LYS A 286 -7.91 23.99 -46.86
N VAL A 287 -8.40 22.80 -46.54
CA VAL A 287 -8.66 22.36 -45.17
C VAL A 287 -7.80 21.14 -44.89
N ASN A 288 -6.93 21.25 -43.89
CA ASN A 288 -6.15 20.12 -43.41
C ASN A 288 -6.47 19.90 -41.92
N VAL A 289 -7.18 18.83 -41.59
CA VAL A 289 -7.62 18.49 -40.25
C VAL A 289 -6.89 17.25 -39.82
N ASN A 290 -6.21 17.33 -38.68
CA ASN A 290 -5.74 16.12 -37.97
C ASN A 290 -6.89 15.55 -37.16
N TRP A 291 -7.51 14.50 -37.66
CA TRP A 291 -8.65 13.86 -37.02
C TRP A 291 -8.34 13.25 -35.63
N LEU A 292 -7.05 13.00 -35.34
CA LEU A 292 -6.66 12.54 -33.99
C LEU A 292 -6.79 13.67 -32.99
N ASP A 293 -6.39 14.88 -33.34
CA ASP A 293 -6.50 16.07 -32.46
C ASP A 293 -7.97 16.49 -32.26
N GLU A 294 -8.86 16.17 -33.22
CA GLU A 294 -10.30 16.42 -33.10
C GLU A 294 -11.03 15.36 -32.25
N VAL A 295 -10.45 14.18 -32.07
CA VAL A 295 -11.07 13.08 -31.33
C VAL A 295 -10.46 12.90 -29.95
N PHE A 296 -9.18 13.17 -29.81
CA PHE A 296 -8.46 12.97 -28.57
C PHE A 296 -7.99 14.28 -27.95
N ASN A 297 -8.02 14.33 -26.64
CA ASN A 297 -7.41 15.38 -25.84
C ASN A 297 -5.90 15.11 -25.72
N ASP A 298 -5.07 16.09 -26.03
CA ASP A 298 -3.62 16.00 -25.82
C ASP A 298 -3.29 15.74 -24.34
N ARG A 299 -4.03 16.42 -23.45
CA ARG A 299 -3.91 16.30 -22.01
C ARG A 299 -5.29 16.38 -21.37
N ALA A 300 -5.77 15.26 -20.86
CA ALA A 300 -7.02 15.17 -20.15
C ALA A 300 -6.77 15.37 -18.64
N PRO A 301 -7.26 16.46 -18.01
CA PRO A 301 -7.00 16.74 -16.61
C PRO A 301 -7.69 15.74 -15.68
N LEU A 302 -7.06 15.54 -14.51
CA LEU A 302 -7.57 14.73 -13.42
C LEU A 302 -7.33 15.48 -12.11
N GLN A 303 -8.34 15.53 -11.27
CA GLN A 303 -8.25 16.10 -9.94
C GLN A 303 -9.00 15.26 -8.91
N SER A 304 -8.41 15.14 -7.74
CA SER A 304 -9.01 14.40 -6.63
C SER A 304 -8.73 15.10 -5.31
N TYR A 305 -9.77 15.27 -4.51
CA TYR A 305 -9.69 15.87 -3.18
C TYR A 305 -10.40 14.97 -2.19
N GLU A 306 -9.76 14.70 -1.07
CA GLU A 306 -10.35 13.89 -0.01
C GLU A 306 -9.99 14.45 1.36
N LEU A 307 -10.98 14.55 2.22
CA LEU A 307 -10.84 14.88 3.63
C LEU A 307 -11.32 13.69 4.46
N SER A 308 -10.50 13.23 5.38
CA SER A 308 -10.90 12.18 6.32
C SER A 308 -10.53 12.52 7.75
N ILE A 309 -11.37 12.07 8.69
CA ILE A 309 -11.19 12.24 10.13
C ILE A 309 -11.41 10.89 10.79
N ASN A 310 -10.46 10.45 11.59
CA ASN A 310 -10.59 9.18 12.31
C ASN A 310 -10.03 9.25 13.73
N ARG A 311 -10.61 8.46 14.62
CA ARG A 311 -10.14 8.23 15.98
C ARG A 311 -10.83 7.01 16.58
N ALA A 312 -10.12 6.29 17.44
CA ALA A 312 -10.71 5.33 18.35
C ALA A 312 -10.34 5.66 19.79
N THR A 313 -11.33 5.58 20.66
CA THR A 313 -11.23 5.63 22.11
C THR A 313 -11.82 4.35 22.68
N ASP A 314 -11.77 4.16 23.99
CA ASP A 314 -12.37 2.98 24.66
C ASP A 314 -13.88 2.84 24.40
N ARG A 315 -14.58 3.94 24.14
CA ARG A 315 -16.04 3.97 23.97
C ARG A 315 -16.51 4.29 22.55
N LEU A 316 -15.72 5.02 21.80
CA LEU A 316 -16.10 5.53 20.46
C LEU A 316 -15.00 5.22 19.47
N ASN A 317 -15.34 4.58 18.36
CA ASN A 317 -14.48 4.39 17.20
C ASN A 317 -15.19 5.02 16.00
N TYR A 318 -14.54 5.92 15.27
CA TYR A 318 -15.14 6.53 14.09
C TYR A 318 -14.11 6.80 13.00
N TYR A 319 -14.57 6.68 11.78
CA TYR A 319 -13.94 7.11 10.55
C TYR A 319 -15.01 7.82 9.71
N VAL A 320 -14.73 9.04 9.29
CA VAL A 320 -15.58 9.82 8.38
C VAL A 320 -14.71 10.37 7.28
N SER A 321 -15.14 10.19 6.03
CA SER A 321 -14.46 10.75 4.86
C SER A 321 -15.46 11.40 3.92
N GLY A 322 -14.97 12.36 3.15
CA GLY A 322 -15.67 12.96 2.03
C GLY A 322 -14.67 13.19 0.90
N GLY A 323 -15.04 12.82 -0.31
CA GLY A 323 -14.16 12.88 -1.48
C GLY A 323 -14.87 13.47 -2.70
N PHE A 324 -14.07 14.11 -3.53
CA PHE A 324 -14.41 14.58 -4.87
C PHE A 324 -13.36 14.09 -5.84
N TYR A 325 -13.80 13.55 -6.95
CA TYR A 325 -12.96 13.09 -8.06
C TYR A 325 -13.55 13.60 -9.36
N ASP A 326 -12.72 14.17 -10.21
CA ASP A 326 -13.09 14.70 -11.53
C ASP A 326 -11.98 14.36 -12.52
N GLN A 327 -12.34 13.70 -13.60
CA GLN A 327 -11.41 13.29 -14.66
C GLN A 327 -12.05 13.46 -16.02
N ASP A 328 -11.34 14.14 -16.92
CA ASP A 328 -11.65 14.11 -18.33
C ASP A 328 -11.02 12.86 -18.97
N GLY A 329 -11.71 12.26 -19.91
CA GLY A 329 -11.19 11.15 -20.69
C GLY A 329 -10.24 11.61 -21.79
N ILE A 330 -9.44 10.68 -22.28
CA ILE A 330 -8.56 10.92 -23.44
C ILE A 330 -9.39 11.22 -24.70
N ALA A 331 -10.55 10.55 -24.86
CA ALA A 331 -11.49 10.91 -25.91
C ALA A 331 -12.25 12.18 -25.55
N GLN A 332 -12.44 13.08 -26.54
CA GLN A 332 -13.22 14.30 -26.33
C GLN A 332 -14.66 13.97 -25.89
N ASN A 333 -15.24 14.83 -25.05
CA ASN A 333 -16.58 14.70 -24.49
C ASN A 333 -16.77 13.47 -23.59
N SER A 334 -15.70 12.82 -23.13
CA SER A 334 -15.80 11.80 -22.07
C SER A 334 -15.35 12.41 -20.75
N THR A 335 -16.24 12.42 -19.76
CA THR A 335 -15.96 12.96 -18.42
C THR A 335 -16.49 12.04 -17.35
N PHE A 336 -15.84 12.06 -16.20
CA PHE A 336 -16.28 11.31 -15.05
C PHE A 336 -16.11 12.13 -13.76
N ARG A 337 -17.20 12.30 -13.01
CA ARG A 337 -17.21 12.96 -11.70
C ARG A 337 -17.78 12.04 -10.66
N ARG A 338 -17.17 12.03 -9.48
CA ARG A 338 -17.68 11.29 -8.33
C ARG A 338 -17.59 12.12 -7.06
N TYR A 339 -18.70 12.13 -6.33
CA TYR A 339 -18.78 12.63 -4.97
C TYR A 339 -19.01 11.43 -4.07
N ASN A 340 -18.23 11.26 -3.03
CA ASN A 340 -18.41 10.17 -2.09
C ASN A 340 -18.33 10.66 -0.65
N ILE A 341 -19.13 10.03 0.20
CA ILE A 341 -19.08 10.19 1.65
C ILE A 341 -19.13 8.81 2.30
N ARG A 342 -18.30 8.63 3.32
CA ARG A 342 -18.29 7.42 4.12
C ARG A 342 -18.30 7.74 5.60
N THR A 343 -19.07 6.96 6.37
CA THR A 343 -19.11 7.04 7.82
C THR A 343 -19.12 5.65 8.41
N ASN A 344 -18.08 5.31 9.15
CA ASN A 344 -17.98 4.11 9.97
C ASN A 344 -17.89 4.55 11.42
N ALA A 345 -18.85 4.20 12.25
CA ALA A 345 -18.87 4.57 13.66
C ALA A 345 -19.36 3.42 14.52
N ASP A 346 -18.64 3.15 15.59
CA ASP A 346 -18.96 2.15 16.61
C ASP A 346 -18.95 2.80 17.98
N VAL A 347 -20.02 2.63 18.76
CA VAL A 347 -20.16 3.14 20.12
C VAL A 347 -20.40 1.98 21.08
N LYS A 348 -19.61 1.89 22.14
CA LYS A 348 -19.86 0.99 23.26
C LYS A 348 -20.77 1.68 24.27
N ALA A 349 -22.06 1.35 24.25
CA ALA A 349 -23.10 1.90 25.15
C ALA A 349 -23.15 1.22 26.53
N GLY A 350 -22.07 0.54 26.92
CA GLY A 350 -21.93 -0.18 28.16
C GLY A 350 -21.01 -1.39 28.01
N LYS A 351 -20.97 -2.28 29.01
CA LYS A 351 -20.13 -3.47 28.97
C LYS A 351 -20.65 -4.54 28.00
N TRP A 352 -21.95 -4.52 27.69
CA TRP A 352 -22.65 -5.57 26.94
C TRP A 352 -23.22 -5.10 25.59
N LEU A 353 -23.33 -3.79 25.33
CA LEU A 353 -23.94 -3.25 24.11
C LEU A 353 -22.91 -2.45 23.30
N LYS A 354 -22.70 -2.87 22.06
CA LYS A 354 -21.99 -2.13 21.01
C LYS A 354 -22.97 -1.82 19.89
N VAL A 355 -23.10 -0.56 19.52
CA VAL A 355 -23.91 -0.09 18.39
C VAL A 355 -22.96 0.50 17.35
N GLY A 356 -23.13 0.11 16.10
CA GLY A 356 -22.30 0.58 15.01
C GLY A 356 -23.11 0.89 13.76
N THR A 357 -22.56 1.76 12.92
CA THR A 357 -23.07 2.05 11.57
C THR A 357 -21.92 2.07 10.59
N ASN A 358 -22.16 1.49 9.41
CA ASN A 358 -21.31 1.61 8.24
C ASN A 358 -22.18 2.16 7.11
N THR A 359 -21.97 3.40 6.75
CA THR A 359 -22.75 4.08 5.71
C THR A 359 -21.81 4.58 4.62
N MET A 360 -22.22 4.36 3.39
CA MET A 360 -21.56 4.89 2.20
C MET A 360 -22.63 5.49 1.30
N ALA A 361 -22.34 6.66 0.74
CA ALA A 361 -23.10 7.26 -0.34
C ALA A 361 -22.12 7.75 -1.40
N ALA A 362 -22.46 7.49 -2.66
CA ALA A 362 -21.71 8.00 -3.80
C ALA A 362 -22.70 8.53 -4.85
N TYR A 363 -22.33 9.62 -5.49
CA TYR A 363 -23.00 10.16 -6.67
C TYR A 363 -21.98 10.25 -7.78
N GLU A 364 -22.33 9.67 -8.93
CA GLU A 364 -21.47 9.61 -10.11
C GLU A 364 -22.21 10.25 -11.29
N GLU A 365 -21.45 11.01 -12.05
CA GLU A 365 -21.87 11.62 -13.31
C GLU A 365 -20.84 11.23 -14.37
N ALA A 366 -21.28 10.60 -15.44
CA ALA A 366 -20.44 10.18 -16.55
C ALA A 366 -21.09 10.61 -17.87
N GLN A 367 -20.27 11.10 -18.79
CA GLN A 367 -20.69 11.51 -20.11
C GLN A 367 -19.81 10.81 -21.15
#